data_c31fa1c25a9be8bd3a7dcca62f2cd223
#
_entry.id   c31fa1c25a9be8bd3a7dcca62f2cd223
#
_cell.length_a   1.000
_cell.length_b   1.000
_cell.length_c   1.000
_cell.angle_alpha   90.00
_cell.angle_beta   90.00
_cell.angle_gamma   90.00
#
_symmetry.space_group_name_H-M   'P 1'
#
loop_
_entity.id
_entity.type
_entity.pdbx_description
1 polymer ?
#
loop_
_entity_poly.entity_id
_entity_poly.type
_entity_poly.pdbx_seq_one_letter_code
_entity_poly.pdbx_strand_id
1 'polypeptide(L)'
;MTERRLSAIMAADVVGYSRLMGANEVGTLTSLREHRAELVDPCIAEHQGRIVKLTGDGMLVEFASVVSAVDCAVDVQREMRNRNAAIPEERRIEFRIGINLGDVIVEGDDIFGDGVNVAARIESVAKPGGVSVSSSVRENVGNKLDLTYEDTGEQQLKNIDFPVRVFNIVLGSGAAKPRAGAAPEMAEADKPSIAVLPFTNMSDDRGQEFFSDGITEDIITDLSKVSGLFVVGRNTSFMYKGKSVQLQQVAAELGVKFILEGSVRKAGERVRVTGQLIDGTTGGHLWADRFDRDLTDIFAIQDEITQTIVEQLKIKLLPKEKKAIAQVPTANVEAYTYFLKGRHFFYNSTRVLLRLARQMFAKAAEIDPLYARAYAGMAICDARLENWYREAIDSDNILAAANKAISLDPSLAEAHVARGVALGNRGEVEEALASFERALTVGSDSFDAQLAFARFLVTRGKLEQSVPHFTRAVELNPDDWQSPLLLDSVYMALGQSEEADRYGRIGIKRAEEALRLHPENSRPAQLGAATLARLGERERAIDWLERAMFIDPDDPIVSYNAACTYCHLGEYDKAFATLEKWSANSGSEMELWMESDSDFDAIRDDPRFDTFMAKLRQARATA
;
A
#
# COMPACT_ATOMS: atom_id res chain seq x y z
N MET A 1 -32.35 -2.43 17.22
CA MET A 1 -31.57 -3.22 16.24
C MET A 1 -30.19 -3.36 16.85
N THR A 2 -29.73 -4.56 17.04
CA THR A 2 -28.36 -4.83 17.52
C THR A 2 -27.40 -4.54 16.39
N GLU A 3 -26.58 -3.50 16.53
CA GLU A 3 -25.55 -3.13 15.57
C GLU A 3 -24.24 -3.86 15.91
N ARG A 4 -23.62 -4.52 14.91
CA ARG A 4 -22.28 -5.10 15.04
C ARG A 4 -21.27 -4.24 14.32
N ARG A 5 -20.11 -3.96 14.97
CA ARG A 5 -19.01 -3.26 14.34
C ARG A 5 -17.66 -3.72 14.88
N LEU A 6 -16.61 -3.52 14.10
CA LEU A 6 -15.24 -3.75 14.52
C LEU A 6 -14.76 -2.52 15.29
N SER A 7 -14.26 -2.73 16.52
CA SER A 7 -13.76 -1.63 17.37
C SER A 7 -12.50 -2.04 18.11
N ALA A 8 -11.63 -1.06 18.38
CA ALA A 8 -10.53 -1.24 19.31
C ALA A 8 -11.05 -1.05 20.74
N ILE A 9 -10.81 -2.04 21.59
CA ILE A 9 -11.34 -2.11 22.94
C ILE A 9 -10.15 -2.09 23.90
N MET A 10 -10.14 -1.11 24.80
CA MET A 10 -9.17 -1.01 25.90
C MET A 10 -9.86 -1.34 27.20
N ALA A 11 -9.36 -2.36 27.90
CA ALA A 11 -9.71 -2.66 29.29
C ALA A 11 -8.56 -2.22 30.18
N ALA A 12 -8.85 -1.53 31.25
CA ALA A 12 -7.88 -1.14 32.28
C ALA A 12 -8.39 -1.42 33.67
N ASP A 13 -7.50 -1.83 34.58
CA ASP A 13 -7.81 -2.19 35.95
C ASP A 13 -6.69 -1.75 36.90
N VAL A 14 -7.03 -1.46 38.16
CA VAL A 14 -6.05 -1.03 39.18
C VAL A 14 -5.42 -2.26 39.85
N VAL A 15 -4.11 -2.34 39.84
CA VAL A 15 -3.35 -3.43 40.45
C VAL A 15 -3.52 -3.46 41.96
N GLY A 16 -4.05 -4.59 42.47
CA GLY A 16 -4.19 -4.80 43.92
C GLY A 16 -5.16 -3.83 44.60
N TYR A 17 -6.20 -3.39 43.89
CA TYR A 17 -7.20 -2.44 44.41
C TYR A 17 -7.78 -2.82 45.75
N SER A 18 -8.18 -4.09 45.95
CA SER A 18 -8.70 -4.57 47.24
C SER A 18 -7.69 -4.38 48.38
N ARG A 19 -6.38 -4.55 48.15
CA ARG A 19 -5.30 -4.32 49.13
C ARG A 19 -5.18 -2.83 49.46
N LEU A 20 -5.21 -1.95 48.43
CA LEU A 20 -5.14 -0.51 48.61
C LEU A 20 -6.35 0.02 49.39
N MET A 21 -7.55 -0.45 49.08
CA MET A 21 -8.79 -0.14 49.78
C MET A 21 -8.75 -0.60 51.24
N GLY A 22 -8.25 -1.81 51.47
CA GLY A 22 -8.10 -2.31 52.85
C GLY A 22 -7.08 -1.54 53.68
N ALA A 23 -6.07 -0.92 53.07
CA ALA A 23 -5.07 -0.12 53.77
C ALA A 23 -5.54 1.33 54.04
N ASN A 24 -6.22 1.96 53.08
CA ASN A 24 -6.76 3.32 53.16
C ASN A 24 -7.86 3.57 52.14
N GLU A 25 -9.10 3.26 52.51
CA GLU A 25 -10.24 3.34 51.59
C GLU A 25 -10.48 4.75 51.03
N VAL A 26 -10.57 5.76 51.91
CA VAL A 26 -10.86 7.13 51.49
C VAL A 26 -9.72 7.71 50.66
N GLY A 27 -8.48 7.49 51.07
CA GLY A 27 -7.31 7.99 50.33
C GLY A 27 -7.18 7.32 48.97
N THR A 28 -7.41 6.01 48.83
CA THR A 28 -7.36 5.27 47.58
C THR A 28 -8.44 5.76 46.60
N LEU A 29 -9.67 5.92 47.05
CA LEU A 29 -10.77 6.44 46.23
C LEU A 29 -10.51 7.87 45.76
N THR A 30 -9.97 8.72 46.63
CA THR A 30 -9.65 10.10 46.28
C THR A 30 -8.58 10.15 45.21
N SER A 31 -7.44 9.46 45.43
CA SER A 31 -6.34 9.42 44.46
C SER A 31 -6.75 8.79 43.12
N LEU A 32 -7.57 7.75 43.12
CA LEU A 32 -8.07 7.16 41.88
C LEU A 32 -8.97 8.15 41.09
N ARG A 33 -9.83 8.91 41.79
CA ARG A 33 -10.67 9.94 41.17
C ARG A 33 -9.84 11.08 40.60
N GLU A 34 -8.80 11.52 41.32
CA GLU A 34 -7.87 12.54 40.87
C GLU A 34 -7.11 12.09 39.63
N HIS A 35 -6.54 10.88 39.62
CA HIS A 35 -5.85 10.33 38.43
C HIS A 35 -6.79 10.20 37.24
N ARG A 36 -8.03 9.82 37.45
CA ARG A 36 -9.01 9.77 36.37
C ARG A 36 -9.33 11.16 35.83
N ALA A 37 -9.71 12.10 36.70
CA ALA A 37 -10.16 13.44 36.31
C ALA A 37 -9.04 14.27 35.65
N GLU A 38 -7.79 14.12 36.13
CA GLU A 38 -6.66 14.94 35.69
C GLU A 38 -5.82 14.30 34.58
N LEU A 39 -5.89 12.98 34.37
CA LEU A 39 -5.04 12.27 33.41
C LEU A 39 -5.85 11.32 32.52
N VAL A 40 -6.51 10.31 33.09
CA VAL A 40 -7.03 9.20 32.31
C VAL A 40 -8.20 9.61 31.42
N ASP A 41 -9.22 10.26 32.02
CA ASP A 41 -10.42 10.69 31.29
C ASP A 41 -10.08 11.76 30.22
N PRO A 42 -9.23 12.78 30.47
CA PRO A 42 -8.76 13.71 29.46
C PRO A 42 -7.95 13.04 28.35
N CYS A 43 -7.04 12.11 28.68
CA CYS A 43 -6.24 11.39 27.71
C CYS A 43 -7.12 10.53 26.78
N ILE A 44 -8.13 9.85 27.34
CA ILE A 44 -9.11 9.09 26.55
C ILE A 44 -9.86 10.02 25.58
N ALA A 45 -10.29 11.18 26.04
CA ALA A 45 -11.00 12.16 25.22
C ALA A 45 -10.10 12.75 24.12
N GLU A 46 -8.84 13.05 24.42
CA GLU A 46 -7.84 13.55 23.47
C GLU A 46 -7.61 12.54 22.33
N HIS A 47 -7.58 11.24 22.65
CA HIS A 47 -7.43 10.15 21.67
C HIS A 47 -8.77 9.67 21.08
N GLN A 48 -9.84 10.45 21.24
CA GLN A 48 -11.19 10.17 20.70
C GLN A 48 -11.78 8.83 21.19
N GLY A 49 -11.42 8.42 22.40
CA GLY A 49 -11.99 7.25 23.05
C GLY A 49 -13.32 7.57 23.71
N ARG A 50 -14.20 6.59 23.76
CA ARG A 50 -15.47 6.63 24.49
C ARG A 50 -15.42 5.68 25.68
N ILE A 51 -15.54 6.23 26.90
CA ILE A 51 -15.69 5.40 28.10
C ILE A 51 -17.08 4.74 28.04
N VAL A 52 -17.08 3.42 27.91
CA VAL A 52 -18.31 2.61 27.81
C VAL A 52 -18.82 2.25 29.19
N LYS A 53 -17.89 1.80 30.06
CA LYS A 53 -18.27 1.27 31.37
C LYS A 53 -17.19 1.49 32.40
N LEU A 54 -17.61 1.75 33.62
CA LEU A 54 -16.78 1.82 34.81
C LEU A 54 -17.22 0.72 35.79
N THR A 55 -16.27 -0.11 36.22
CA THR A 55 -16.53 -1.28 37.09
C THR A 55 -15.71 -1.16 38.39
N GLY A 56 -16.01 -0.16 39.23
CA GLY A 56 -15.29 0.08 40.48
C GLY A 56 -13.88 0.63 40.21
N ASP A 57 -12.90 -0.23 40.12
CA ASP A 57 -11.48 0.05 39.82
C ASP A 57 -11.11 -0.11 38.36
N GLY A 58 -11.98 -0.77 37.59
CA GLY A 58 -11.76 -1.02 36.17
C GLY A 58 -12.53 -0.08 35.24
N MET A 59 -12.09 0.03 34.00
CA MET A 59 -12.77 0.75 32.93
C MET A 59 -12.72 -0.01 31.62
N LEU A 60 -13.76 0.19 30.83
CA LEU A 60 -13.86 -0.30 29.45
C LEU A 60 -14.02 0.90 28.52
N VAL A 61 -13.14 1.04 27.56
CA VAL A 61 -13.09 2.14 26.62
C VAL A 61 -13.09 1.63 25.19
N GLU A 62 -13.86 2.27 24.35
CA GLU A 62 -13.95 1.98 22.93
C GLU A 62 -13.25 3.08 22.14
N PHE A 63 -12.48 2.69 21.12
CA PHE A 63 -11.85 3.60 20.16
C PHE A 63 -12.19 3.16 18.74
N ALA A 64 -12.42 4.13 17.88
CA ALA A 64 -12.56 3.89 16.43
C ALA A 64 -11.23 3.52 15.77
N SER A 65 -10.09 3.90 16.39
CA SER A 65 -8.74 3.66 15.90
C SER A 65 -7.91 2.81 16.88
N VAL A 66 -7.32 1.74 16.38
CA VAL A 66 -6.38 0.90 17.13
C VAL A 66 -5.14 1.69 17.56
N VAL A 67 -4.65 2.57 16.68
CA VAL A 67 -3.48 3.41 16.94
C VAL A 67 -3.79 4.37 18.11
N SER A 68 -4.95 5.02 18.08
CA SER A 68 -5.38 5.92 19.17
C SER A 68 -5.54 5.18 20.50
N ALA A 69 -6.05 3.94 20.48
CA ALA A 69 -6.18 3.12 21.69
C ALA A 69 -4.82 2.81 22.32
N VAL A 70 -3.84 2.43 21.49
CA VAL A 70 -2.49 2.09 21.96
C VAL A 70 -1.74 3.33 22.43
N ASP A 71 -1.83 4.43 21.70
CA ASP A 71 -1.16 5.69 22.04
C ASP A 71 -1.69 6.25 23.37
N CYS A 72 -3.01 6.30 23.53
CA CYS A 72 -3.67 6.65 24.80
C CYS A 72 -3.16 5.78 25.95
N ALA A 73 -3.12 4.46 25.79
CA ALA A 73 -2.66 3.54 26.84
C ALA A 73 -1.19 3.78 27.23
N VAL A 74 -0.34 4.06 26.26
CA VAL A 74 1.09 4.35 26.45
C VAL A 74 1.26 5.69 27.19
N ASP A 75 0.53 6.72 26.82
CA ASP A 75 0.61 8.02 27.44
C ASP A 75 0.10 8.00 28.89
N VAL A 76 -1.01 7.32 29.15
CA VAL A 76 -1.52 7.09 30.51
C VAL A 76 -0.46 6.39 31.36
N GLN A 77 0.15 5.32 30.87
CA GLN A 77 1.14 4.56 31.66
C GLN A 77 2.45 5.33 31.88
N ARG A 78 2.91 6.10 30.89
CA ARG A 78 4.09 6.97 31.04
C ARG A 78 3.86 8.03 32.10
N GLU A 79 2.72 8.72 32.06
CA GLU A 79 2.43 9.77 33.04
C GLU A 79 2.12 9.21 34.43
N MET A 80 1.44 8.07 34.52
CA MET A 80 1.26 7.36 35.80
C MET A 80 2.59 6.99 36.44
N ARG A 81 3.59 6.55 35.65
CA ARG A 81 4.94 6.30 36.15
C ARG A 81 5.58 7.55 36.74
N ASN A 82 5.43 8.70 36.08
CA ASN A 82 5.93 9.99 36.58
C ASN A 82 5.25 10.37 37.91
N ARG A 83 3.93 10.23 37.99
CA ARG A 83 3.15 10.55 39.21
C ARG A 83 3.50 9.61 40.37
N ASN A 84 3.77 8.35 40.07
CA ASN A 84 4.16 7.33 41.06
C ASN A 84 5.63 7.46 41.52
N ALA A 85 6.50 8.24 40.84
CA ALA A 85 7.93 8.29 41.13
C ALA A 85 8.26 8.67 42.57
N ALA A 86 7.48 9.59 43.17
CA ALA A 86 7.64 10.07 44.56
C ALA A 86 6.72 9.35 45.56
N ILE A 87 5.88 8.40 45.13
CA ILE A 87 4.91 7.69 45.96
C ILE A 87 5.50 6.37 46.45
N PRO A 88 5.43 6.05 47.76
CA PRO A 88 5.82 4.73 48.28
C PRO A 88 5.08 3.60 47.59
N GLU A 89 5.77 2.50 47.32
CA GLU A 89 5.27 1.37 46.53
C GLU A 89 3.92 0.82 47.02
N GLU A 90 3.73 0.76 48.35
CA GLU A 90 2.50 0.23 48.96
C GLU A 90 1.27 1.15 48.69
N ARG A 91 1.49 2.36 48.28
CA ARG A 91 0.43 3.38 48.05
C ARG A 91 0.28 3.78 46.61
N ARG A 92 1.09 3.25 45.68
CA ARG A 92 1.03 3.51 44.26
C ARG A 92 -0.26 2.97 43.64
N ILE A 93 -0.87 3.78 42.79
CA ILE A 93 -1.93 3.34 41.91
C ILE A 93 -1.29 3.03 40.56
N GLU A 94 -1.29 1.77 40.19
CA GLU A 94 -0.76 1.27 38.92
C GLU A 94 -1.89 0.62 38.13
N PHE A 95 -1.98 0.91 36.84
CA PHE A 95 -2.95 0.26 35.96
C PHE A 95 -2.32 -0.91 35.23
N ARG A 96 -3.12 -1.95 34.96
CA ARG A 96 -2.89 -2.90 33.87
C ARG A 96 -3.79 -2.51 32.73
N ILE A 97 -3.27 -2.51 31.51
CA ILE A 97 -4.06 -2.16 30.32
C ILE A 97 -3.93 -3.27 29.30
N GLY A 98 -5.09 -3.75 28.82
CA GLY A 98 -5.22 -4.72 27.74
C GLY A 98 -5.98 -4.15 26.56
N ILE A 99 -5.47 -4.32 25.34
CA ILE A 99 -6.12 -3.80 24.13
C ILE A 99 -6.34 -4.93 23.15
N ASN A 100 -7.55 -4.99 22.59
CA ASN A 100 -7.92 -5.93 21.54
C ASN A 100 -8.71 -5.23 20.43
N LEU A 101 -8.56 -5.69 19.20
CA LEU A 101 -9.39 -5.33 18.07
C LEU A 101 -10.34 -6.48 17.78
N GLY A 102 -11.65 -6.25 17.85
CA GLY A 102 -12.63 -7.30 17.62
C GLY A 102 -14.04 -6.77 17.40
N ASP A 103 -14.91 -7.66 16.95
CA ASP A 103 -16.33 -7.37 16.78
C ASP A 103 -17.02 -7.10 18.10
N VAL A 104 -17.80 -6.03 18.16
CA VAL A 104 -18.66 -5.68 19.29
C VAL A 104 -20.12 -5.60 18.85
N ILE A 105 -21.00 -5.95 19.77
CA ILE A 105 -22.43 -5.75 19.68
C ILE A 105 -22.76 -4.52 20.52
N VAL A 106 -23.37 -3.51 19.91
CA VAL A 106 -23.76 -2.28 20.58
C VAL A 106 -25.21 -2.38 21.04
N GLU A 107 -25.45 -2.20 22.35
CA GLU A 107 -26.78 -2.13 22.95
C GLU A 107 -26.92 -0.86 23.81
N GLY A 108 -27.53 0.19 23.25
CA GLY A 108 -27.57 1.50 23.90
C GLY A 108 -26.17 2.10 24.02
N ASP A 109 -25.73 2.40 25.24
CA ASP A 109 -24.41 2.95 25.51
C ASP A 109 -23.36 1.87 25.89
N ASP A 110 -23.74 0.61 25.98
CA ASP A 110 -22.86 -0.52 26.34
C ASP A 110 -22.42 -1.34 25.10
N ILE A 111 -21.31 -2.06 25.23
CA ILE A 111 -20.78 -2.97 24.20
C ILE A 111 -20.56 -4.37 24.78
N PHE A 112 -20.85 -5.38 23.96
CA PHE A 112 -20.76 -6.80 24.29
C PHE A 112 -20.07 -7.55 23.17
N GLY A 113 -19.60 -8.78 23.45
CA GLY A 113 -19.03 -9.72 22.48
C GLY A 113 -17.66 -10.23 22.84
N ASP A 114 -17.17 -11.16 22.02
CA ASP A 114 -15.87 -11.82 22.27
C ASP A 114 -14.71 -10.83 22.25
N GLY A 115 -14.78 -9.78 21.42
CA GLY A 115 -13.79 -8.71 21.38
C GLY A 115 -13.57 -8.03 22.74
N VAL A 116 -14.65 -7.79 23.48
CA VAL A 116 -14.64 -7.20 24.84
C VAL A 116 -14.02 -8.19 25.85
N ASN A 117 -14.43 -9.47 25.78
CA ASN A 117 -13.93 -10.49 26.65
C ASN A 117 -12.41 -10.70 26.48
N VAL A 118 -11.93 -10.72 25.23
CA VAL A 118 -10.49 -10.85 24.92
C VAL A 118 -9.71 -9.66 25.48
N ALA A 119 -10.18 -8.40 25.32
CA ALA A 119 -9.51 -7.22 25.88
C ALA A 119 -9.36 -7.31 27.41
N ALA A 120 -10.41 -7.69 28.12
CA ALA A 120 -10.39 -7.88 29.59
C ALA A 120 -9.44 -9.01 30.02
N ARG A 121 -9.31 -10.07 29.21
CA ARG A 121 -8.36 -11.15 29.51
C ARG A 121 -6.91 -10.77 29.23
N ILE A 122 -6.65 -9.98 28.18
CA ILE A 122 -5.33 -9.43 27.90
C ILE A 122 -4.91 -8.47 29.02
N GLU A 123 -5.84 -7.64 29.53
CA GLU A 123 -5.60 -6.79 30.69
C GLU A 123 -5.13 -7.60 31.91
N SER A 124 -5.80 -8.72 32.20
CA SER A 124 -5.49 -9.53 33.39
C SER A 124 -4.10 -10.19 33.35
N VAL A 125 -3.50 -10.37 32.17
CA VAL A 125 -2.13 -10.91 32.00
C VAL A 125 -1.08 -9.81 31.81
N ALA A 126 -1.49 -8.55 31.73
CA ALA A 126 -0.58 -7.42 31.64
C ALA A 126 0.24 -7.24 32.92
N LYS A 127 1.49 -6.80 32.80
CA LYS A 127 2.36 -6.44 33.94
C LYS A 127 1.83 -5.17 34.63
N PRO A 128 1.99 -5.01 35.96
CA PRO A 128 1.70 -3.74 36.65
C PRO A 128 2.40 -2.56 35.95
N GLY A 129 1.67 -1.47 35.68
CA GLY A 129 2.20 -0.33 34.94
C GLY A 129 2.47 -0.62 33.44
N GLY A 130 2.01 -1.75 32.92
CA GLY A 130 2.25 -2.19 31.53
C GLY A 130 1.03 -2.10 30.62
N VAL A 131 1.28 -2.23 29.32
CA VAL A 131 0.26 -2.34 28.28
C VAL A 131 0.50 -3.63 27.51
N SER A 132 -0.54 -4.46 27.40
CA SER A 132 -0.52 -5.69 26.61
C SER A 132 -1.56 -5.61 25.48
N VAL A 133 -1.22 -6.14 24.31
CA VAL A 133 -2.06 -6.04 23.11
C VAL A 133 -2.19 -7.41 22.43
N SER A 134 -3.30 -7.65 21.74
CA SER A 134 -3.46 -8.83 20.88
C SER A 134 -2.62 -8.72 19.61
N SER A 135 -2.42 -9.85 18.92
CA SER A 135 -1.79 -9.87 17.58
C SER A 135 -2.50 -8.96 16.59
N SER A 136 -3.84 -8.97 16.58
CA SER A 136 -4.63 -8.10 15.72
C SER A 136 -4.36 -6.61 15.97
N VAL A 137 -4.16 -6.20 17.23
CA VAL A 137 -3.76 -4.83 17.59
C VAL A 137 -2.33 -4.55 17.13
N ARG A 138 -1.38 -5.43 17.41
CA ARG A 138 0.03 -5.28 17.01
C ARG A 138 0.17 -5.14 15.49
N GLU A 139 -0.56 -5.94 14.72
CA GLU A 139 -0.58 -5.93 13.27
C GLU A 139 -1.17 -4.63 12.71
N ASN A 140 -2.28 -4.16 13.29
CA ASN A 140 -2.94 -2.93 12.85
C ASN A 140 -2.20 -1.65 13.24
N VAL A 141 -1.47 -1.65 14.38
CA VAL A 141 -0.56 -0.56 14.73
C VAL A 141 0.65 -0.54 13.80
N GLY A 142 1.22 -1.70 13.47
CA GLY A 142 2.38 -1.79 12.59
C GLY A 142 3.54 -0.91 13.07
N ASN A 143 4.03 -0.05 12.20
CA ASN A 143 5.09 0.93 12.47
C ASN A 143 4.56 2.36 12.69
N LYS A 144 3.24 2.51 12.89
CA LYS A 144 2.61 3.83 13.06
C LYS A 144 2.96 4.50 14.39
N LEU A 145 3.36 3.71 15.38
CA LEU A 145 3.89 4.17 16.66
C LEU A 145 5.31 3.62 16.83
N ASP A 146 6.24 4.47 17.28
CA ASP A 146 7.62 4.07 17.60
C ASP A 146 7.65 3.33 18.96
N LEU A 147 7.17 2.08 18.93
CA LEU A 147 7.03 1.21 20.10
C LEU A 147 7.75 -0.10 19.87
N THR A 148 8.44 -0.56 20.91
CA THR A 148 9.04 -1.90 20.92
C THR A 148 8.06 -2.87 21.59
N TYR A 149 7.87 -4.04 20.98
CA TYR A 149 6.97 -5.07 21.46
C TYR A 149 7.76 -6.31 21.88
N GLU A 150 7.43 -6.85 23.05
CA GLU A 150 7.91 -8.14 23.55
C GLU A 150 6.82 -9.18 23.29
N ASP A 151 7.10 -10.15 22.43
CA ASP A 151 6.18 -11.26 22.17
C ASP A 151 6.14 -12.21 23.36
N THR A 152 4.97 -12.41 23.95
CA THR A 152 4.77 -13.35 25.07
C THR A 152 4.23 -14.69 24.62
N GLY A 153 4.09 -14.90 23.31
CA GLY A 153 3.57 -16.12 22.70
C GLY A 153 2.05 -16.25 22.82
N GLU A 154 1.56 -17.42 22.45
CA GLU A 154 0.15 -17.78 22.59
C GLU A 154 -0.22 -18.00 24.04
N GLN A 155 -1.28 -17.32 24.49
CA GLN A 155 -1.81 -17.40 25.84
C GLN A 155 -3.20 -18.07 25.81
N GLN A 156 -3.36 -19.14 26.60
CA GLN A 156 -4.70 -19.72 26.84
C GLN A 156 -5.42 -18.85 27.85
N LEU A 157 -6.25 -17.94 27.37
CA LEU A 157 -7.01 -17.03 28.21
C LEU A 157 -8.27 -17.70 28.77
N LYS A 158 -8.59 -17.42 30.04
CA LYS A 158 -9.73 -18.06 30.74
C LYS A 158 -11.06 -17.75 30.01
N ASN A 159 -11.82 -18.80 29.67
CA ASN A 159 -13.11 -18.72 28.93
C ASN A 159 -13.00 -18.13 27.52
N ILE A 160 -11.85 -18.27 26.87
CA ILE A 160 -11.65 -18.01 25.45
C ILE A 160 -11.28 -19.36 24.82
N ASP A 161 -12.04 -19.78 23.80
CA ASP A 161 -11.93 -21.14 23.24
C ASP A 161 -10.71 -21.36 22.36
N PHE A 162 -10.03 -20.28 21.96
CA PHE A 162 -8.82 -20.31 21.13
C PHE A 162 -7.66 -19.56 21.81
N PRO A 163 -6.40 -19.98 21.59
CA PRO A 163 -5.24 -19.27 22.11
C PRO A 163 -5.12 -17.87 21.45
N VAL A 164 -4.77 -16.87 22.26
CA VAL A 164 -4.56 -15.50 21.81
C VAL A 164 -3.09 -15.15 21.94
N ARG A 165 -2.44 -14.75 20.85
CA ARG A 165 -1.06 -14.26 20.91
C ARG A 165 -1.04 -12.86 21.46
N VAL A 166 -0.25 -12.65 22.52
CA VAL A 166 -0.19 -11.41 23.29
C VAL A 166 1.20 -10.79 23.20
N PHE A 167 1.25 -9.48 23.05
CA PHE A 167 2.48 -8.69 23.00
C PHE A 167 2.46 -7.65 24.12
N ASN A 168 3.57 -7.53 24.87
CA ASN A 168 3.75 -6.45 25.83
C ASN A 168 4.44 -5.26 25.16
N ILE A 169 3.96 -4.05 25.39
CA ILE A 169 4.64 -2.84 24.95
C ILE A 169 5.76 -2.50 25.93
N VAL A 170 6.99 -2.38 25.42
CA VAL A 170 8.15 -1.99 26.20
C VAL A 170 8.14 -0.48 26.39
N LEU A 171 7.67 -0.03 27.55
CA LEU A 171 7.70 1.37 27.95
C LEU A 171 9.13 1.71 28.39
N GLY A 172 9.99 2.16 27.43
CA GLY A 172 11.38 2.54 27.72
C GLY A 172 11.48 3.64 28.77
N SER A 173 12.61 3.67 29.50
CA SER A 173 12.99 4.76 30.42
C SER A 173 13.49 5.98 29.64
N GLY A 174 12.66 6.53 28.76
CA GLY A 174 12.95 7.76 28.04
C GLY A 174 12.42 8.95 28.81
N ALA A 175 13.31 9.76 29.38
CA ALA A 175 12.97 11.06 29.93
C ALA A 175 12.24 11.89 28.86
N ALA A 176 11.16 12.56 29.26
CA ALA A 176 10.48 13.55 28.44
C ALA A 176 11.51 14.51 27.86
N LYS A 177 11.60 14.58 26.53
CA LYS A 177 12.40 15.64 25.88
C LYS A 177 11.80 17.00 26.25
N PRO A 178 12.61 17.96 26.76
CA PRO A 178 12.09 19.30 27.02
C PRO A 178 11.70 19.91 25.68
N ARG A 179 10.47 20.39 25.59
CA ARG A 179 10.00 21.27 24.52
C ARG A 179 10.84 22.55 24.51
N ALA A 180 11.89 22.60 23.68
CA ALA A 180 12.52 23.86 23.28
C ALA A 180 11.85 24.31 21.99
N GLY A 181 11.38 25.58 21.99
CA GLY A 181 10.57 26.16 20.93
C GLY A 181 11.20 26.07 19.55
N ALA A 182 10.58 25.27 18.72
CA ALA A 182 10.57 25.38 17.28
C ALA A 182 9.09 25.40 16.88
N ALA A 183 8.76 26.18 15.86
CA ALA A 183 7.39 26.27 15.35
C ALA A 183 6.83 24.85 15.10
N PRO A 184 5.53 24.59 15.42
CA PRO A 184 4.99 23.24 15.36
C PRO A 184 5.01 22.76 13.91
N GLU A 185 5.83 21.75 13.62
CA GLU A 185 5.49 20.82 12.55
C GLU A 185 4.19 20.13 12.99
N MET A 186 3.13 20.33 12.22
CA MET A 186 1.83 19.71 12.47
C MET A 186 2.01 18.19 12.56
N ALA A 187 1.55 17.59 13.65
CA ALA A 187 1.51 16.14 13.80
C ALA A 187 0.72 15.52 12.63
N GLU A 188 1.12 14.36 12.12
CA GLU A 188 0.47 13.72 10.95
C GLU A 188 -1.03 13.48 11.14
N ALA A 189 -1.51 13.34 12.38
CA ALA A 189 -2.93 13.20 12.72
C ALA A 189 -3.78 14.47 12.48
N ASP A 190 -3.15 15.65 12.34
CA ASP A 190 -3.83 16.94 12.12
C ASP A 190 -3.67 17.46 10.68
N LYS A 191 -2.96 16.75 9.82
CA LYS A 191 -2.82 17.16 8.41
C LYS A 191 -4.16 16.97 7.70
N PRO A 192 -4.63 17.97 6.95
CA PRO A 192 -5.73 17.77 6.01
C PRO A 192 -5.44 16.54 5.12
N SER A 193 -6.45 15.72 4.89
CA SER A 193 -6.33 14.51 4.07
C SER A 193 -7.34 14.55 2.94
N ILE A 194 -6.89 14.20 1.72
CA ILE A 194 -7.71 14.30 0.50
C ILE A 194 -7.56 13.06 -0.37
N ALA A 195 -8.67 12.63 -0.96
CA ALA A 195 -8.68 11.72 -2.11
C ALA A 195 -9.18 12.48 -3.34
N VAL A 196 -8.47 12.34 -4.45
CA VAL A 196 -8.90 12.86 -5.76
C VAL A 196 -9.47 11.69 -6.55
N LEU A 197 -10.79 11.67 -6.72
CA LEU A 197 -11.46 10.63 -7.49
C LEU A 197 -11.24 10.84 -9.00
N PRO A 198 -11.23 9.75 -9.80
CA PRO A 198 -11.08 9.84 -11.24
C PRO A 198 -12.12 10.76 -11.86
N PHE A 199 -11.67 11.78 -12.59
CA PHE A 199 -12.56 12.72 -13.25
C PHE A 199 -13.33 12.02 -14.38
N THR A 200 -14.63 12.22 -14.40
CA THR A 200 -15.50 11.60 -15.39
C THR A 200 -15.26 12.19 -16.78
N ASN A 201 -15.04 11.34 -17.78
CA ASN A 201 -15.01 11.77 -19.18
C ASN A 201 -16.42 12.10 -19.68
N MET A 202 -16.67 13.37 -19.95
CA MET A 202 -17.93 13.90 -20.49
C MET A 202 -17.80 14.29 -21.98
N SER A 203 -16.72 13.86 -22.64
CA SER A 203 -16.52 14.06 -24.08
C SER A 203 -17.42 13.12 -24.87
N ASP A 204 -17.78 13.49 -26.08
CA ASP A 204 -18.57 12.66 -26.98
C ASP A 204 -17.81 11.42 -27.48
N ASP A 205 -16.47 11.45 -27.40
CA ASP A 205 -15.56 10.36 -27.71
C ASP A 205 -15.11 9.64 -26.43
N ARG A 206 -15.55 8.39 -26.25
CA ARG A 206 -15.09 7.52 -25.16
C ARG A 206 -13.59 7.23 -25.21
N GLY A 207 -12.97 7.30 -26.37
CA GLY A 207 -11.53 7.16 -26.54
C GLY A 207 -10.70 8.28 -25.88
N GLN A 208 -11.32 9.32 -25.30
CA GLN A 208 -10.66 10.40 -24.53
C GLN A 208 -10.55 10.10 -23.03
N GLU A 209 -10.88 8.88 -22.58
CA GLU A 209 -10.77 8.46 -21.18
C GLU A 209 -9.37 8.70 -20.60
N PHE A 210 -8.33 8.38 -21.39
CA PHE A 210 -6.93 8.60 -21.01
C PHE A 210 -6.63 10.05 -20.64
N PHE A 211 -7.38 11.01 -21.18
CA PHE A 211 -7.16 12.43 -20.94
C PHE A 211 -7.72 12.87 -19.58
N SER A 212 -8.93 12.43 -19.21
CA SER A 212 -9.49 12.69 -17.88
C SER A 212 -8.71 11.97 -16.78
N ASP A 213 -8.26 10.75 -17.03
CA ASP A 213 -7.38 9.99 -16.13
C ASP A 213 -6.07 10.73 -15.89
N GLY A 214 -5.44 11.23 -16.97
CA GLY A 214 -4.19 11.96 -16.88
C GLY A 214 -4.28 13.24 -16.06
N ILE A 215 -5.34 14.02 -16.26
CA ILE A 215 -5.59 15.23 -15.46
C ILE A 215 -5.75 14.88 -13.98
N THR A 216 -6.53 13.86 -13.66
CA THR A 216 -6.71 13.39 -12.27
C THR A 216 -5.36 13.03 -11.63
N GLU A 217 -4.54 12.30 -12.36
CA GLU A 217 -3.26 11.82 -11.87
C GLU A 217 -2.24 12.95 -11.68
N ASP A 218 -2.22 13.94 -12.57
CA ASP A 218 -1.36 15.11 -12.42
C ASP A 218 -1.77 15.95 -11.20
N ILE A 219 -3.08 16.12 -10.95
CA ILE A 219 -3.59 16.79 -9.74
C ILE A 219 -3.16 16.01 -8.48
N ILE A 220 -3.28 14.67 -8.46
CA ILE A 220 -2.79 13.84 -7.34
C ILE A 220 -1.29 14.07 -7.14
N THR A 221 -0.51 14.06 -8.22
CA THR A 221 0.94 14.26 -8.18
C THR A 221 1.31 15.63 -7.62
N ASP A 222 0.62 16.68 -8.05
CA ASP A 222 0.90 18.04 -7.60
C ASP A 222 0.49 18.26 -6.15
N LEU A 223 -0.66 17.77 -5.72
CA LEU A 223 -1.07 17.81 -4.32
C LEU A 223 -0.13 17.01 -3.41
N SER A 224 0.44 15.90 -3.90
CA SER A 224 1.41 15.08 -3.15
C SER A 224 2.75 15.78 -2.88
N LYS A 225 3.06 16.86 -3.60
CA LYS A 225 4.24 17.72 -3.35
C LYS A 225 4.07 18.63 -2.12
N VAL A 226 2.86 18.70 -1.55
CA VAL A 226 2.50 19.55 -0.42
C VAL A 226 2.69 18.79 0.88
N SER A 227 3.76 19.08 1.62
CA SER A 227 4.12 18.35 2.86
C SER A 227 3.08 18.46 3.98
N GLY A 228 2.26 19.52 3.95
CA GLY A 228 1.15 19.75 4.90
C GLY A 228 -0.16 19.02 4.54
N LEU A 229 -0.20 18.21 3.49
CA LEU A 229 -1.38 17.50 3.00
C LEU A 229 -1.10 16.00 2.90
N PHE A 230 -2.00 15.18 3.41
CA PHE A 230 -2.01 13.76 3.09
C PHE A 230 -2.87 13.53 1.83
N VAL A 231 -2.32 12.92 0.82
CA VAL A 231 -3.00 12.66 -0.45
C VAL A 231 -3.06 11.16 -0.70
N VAL A 232 -4.28 10.65 -0.92
CA VAL A 232 -4.46 9.24 -1.28
C VAL A 232 -3.80 8.97 -2.64
N GLY A 233 -3.03 7.89 -2.71
CA GLY A 233 -2.33 7.51 -3.93
C GLY A 233 -3.27 7.23 -5.10
N ARG A 234 -2.76 7.43 -6.31
CA ARG A 234 -3.51 7.26 -7.57
C ARG A 234 -4.27 5.94 -7.62
N ASN A 235 -3.59 4.84 -7.37
CA ASN A 235 -4.16 3.51 -7.56
C ASN A 235 -5.39 3.31 -6.68
N THR A 236 -5.31 3.69 -5.40
CA THR A 236 -6.42 3.63 -4.45
C THR A 236 -7.58 4.55 -4.86
N SER A 237 -7.29 5.75 -5.35
CA SER A 237 -8.33 6.67 -5.87
C SER A 237 -9.04 6.10 -7.10
N PHE A 238 -8.30 5.44 -7.99
CA PHE A 238 -8.85 4.89 -9.23
C PHE A 238 -9.71 3.63 -9.04
N MET A 239 -9.73 3.03 -7.85
CA MET A 239 -10.71 1.98 -7.48
C MET A 239 -12.17 2.42 -7.66
N TYR A 240 -12.42 3.71 -7.54
CA TYR A 240 -13.77 4.28 -7.66
C TYR A 240 -14.14 4.67 -9.08
N LYS A 241 -13.26 4.43 -10.06
CA LYS A 241 -13.52 4.76 -11.46
C LYS A 241 -14.76 4.02 -11.99
N GLY A 242 -15.71 4.79 -12.54
CA GLY A 242 -16.96 4.27 -13.09
C GLY A 242 -17.96 3.71 -12.07
N LYS A 243 -17.67 3.82 -10.77
CA LYS A 243 -18.58 3.40 -9.71
C LYS A 243 -19.49 4.55 -9.29
N SER A 244 -20.79 4.27 -9.10
CA SER A 244 -21.70 5.20 -8.45
C SER A 244 -21.61 4.98 -6.94
N VAL A 245 -20.92 5.87 -6.24
CA VAL A 245 -20.62 5.74 -4.81
C VAL A 245 -21.10 6.95 -4.02
N GLN A 246 -21.42 6.74 -2.75
CA GLN A 246 -21.66 7.85 -1.82
C GLN A 246 -20.33 8.41 -1.32
N LEU A 247 -20.07 9.69 -1.52
CA LEU A 247 -18.76 10.30 -1.23
C LEU A 247 -18.38 10.23 0.25
N GLN A 248 -19.36 10.31 1.17
CA GLN A 248 -19.12 10.13 2.60
C GLN A 248 -18.63 8.72 2.92
N GLN A 249 -19.17 7.71 2.24
CA GLN A 249 -18.72 6.33 2.38
C GLN A 249 -17.29 6.17 1.85
N VAL A 250 -16.99 6.74 0.68
CA VAL A 250 -15.63 6.74 0.12
C VAL A 250 -14.63 7.42 1.06
N ALA A 251 -15.00 8.58 1.63
CA ALA A 251 -14.15 9.28 2.57
C ALA A 251 -13.85 8.44 3.82
N ALA A 252 -14.86 7.74 4.34
CA ALA A 252 -14.71 6.85 5.50
C ALA A 252 -13.84 5.61 5.17
N GLU A 253 -14.06 4.99 4.01
CA GLU A 253 -13.27 3.84 3.53
C GLU A 253 -11.80 4.18 3.33
N LEU A 254 -11.52 5.38 2.79
CA LEU A 254 -10.15 5.87 2.53
C LEU A 254 -9.51 6.55 3.74
N GLY A 255 -10.26 6.81 4.82
CA GLY A 255 -9.80 7.51 6.00
C GLY A 255 -9.41 8.97 5.72
N VAL A 256 -10.08 9.62 4.76
CA VAL A 256 -9.78 11.01 4.37
C VAL A 256 -10.90 11.96 4.77
N LYS A 257 -10.52 13.22 5.03
CA LYS A 257 -11.46 14.26 5.39
C LYS A 257 -12.11 14.92 4.18
N PHE A 258 -11.39 14.98 3.06
CA PHE A 258 -11.84 15.69 1.86
C PHE A 258 -11.81 14.80 0.63
N ILE A 259 -12.78 15.02 -0.26
CA ILE A 259 -12.84 14.40 -1.59
C ILE A 259 -12.83 15.49 -2.65
N LEU A 260 -11.96 15.35 -3.65
CA LEU A 260 -12.02 16.10 -4.89
C LEU A 260 -12.60 15.19 -5.97
N GLU A 261 -13.70 15.60 -6.58
CA GLU A 261 -14.25 14.95 -7.77
C GLU A 261 -14.41 15.95 -8.90
N GLY A 262 -14.60 15.45 -10.11
CA GLY A 262 -14.78 16.34 -11.25
C GLY A 262 -15.12 15.63 -12.54
N SER A 263 -15.17 16.42 -13.61
CA SER A 263 -15.36 15.91 -14.96
C SER A 263 -14.54 16.71 -15.97
N VAL A 264 -14.20 16.03 -17.07
CA VAL A 264 -13.47 16.63 -18.19
C VAL A 264 -14.26 16.42 -19.47
N ARG A 265 -14.47 17.48 -20.25
CA ARG A 265 -15.05 17.43 -21.59
C ARG A 265 -14.10 18.11 -22.57
N LYS A 266 -13.55 17.34 -23.48
CA LYS A 266 -12.73 17.84 -24.60
C LYS A 266 -13.57 17.85 -25.88
N ALA A 267 -13.56 18.96 -26.57
CA ALA A 267 -14.26 19.16 -27.87
C ALA A 267 -13.37 19.96 -28.80
N GLY A 268 -12.64 19.29 -29.70
CA GLY A 268 -11.62 19.91 -30.57
C GLY A 268 -10.51 20.55 -29.72
N GLU A 269 -10.29 21.85 -29.94
CA GLU A 269 -9.29 22.66 -29.22
C GLU A 269 -9.80 23.26 -27.90
N ARG A 270 -11.02 22.94 -27.49
CA ARG A 270 -11.62 23.42 -26.25
C ARG A 270 -11.64 22.31 -25.19
N VAL A 271 -11.38 22.69 -23.95
CA VAL A 271 -11.51 21.81 -22.78
C VAL A 271 -12.36 22.49 -21.72
N ARG A 272 -13.27 21.72 -21.17
CA ARG A 272 -14.04 22.10 -19.98
C ARG A 272 -13.69 21.12 -18.86
N VAL A 273 -13.19 21.66 -17.76
CA VAL A 273 -12.92 20.91 -16.53
C VAL A 273 -13.84 21.45 -15.46
N THR A 274 -14.53 20.56 -14.73
CA THR A 274 -15.25 20.91 -13.50
C THR A 274 -14.56 20.23 -12.34
N GLY A 275 -14.41 20.93 -11.23
CA GLY A 275 -13.87 20.38 -9.98
C GLY A 275 -14.76 20.73 -8.81
N GLN A 276 -14.89 19.84 -7.85
CA GLN A 276 -15.68 20.03 -6.63
C GLN A 276 -14.92 19.43 -5.44
N LEU A 277 -14.64 20.25 -4.43
CA LEU A 277 -14.07 19.82 -3.17
C LEU A 277 -15.19 19.65 -2.15
N ILE A 278 -15.25 18.48 -1.56
CA ILE A 278 -16.34 18.04 -0.69
C ILE A 278 -15.77 17.64 0.65
N ASP A 279 -16.38 18.09 1.73
CA ASP A 279 -16.11 17.58 3.08
C ASP A 279 -16.71 16.16 3.19
N GLY A 280 -15.85 15.16 3.31
CA GLY A 280 -16.23 13.76 3.37
C GLY A 280 -17.05 13.38 4.61
N THR A 281 -16.98 14.19 5.67
CA THR A 281 -17.74 13.96 6.90
C THR A 281 -19.20 14.43 6.76
N THR A 282 -19.37 15.63 6.20
CA THR A 282 -20.69 16.27 6.09
C THR A 282 -21.36 16.07 4.74
N GLY A 283 -20.60 15.74 3.70
CA GLY A 283 -21.07 15.75 2.31
C GLY A 283 -21.26 17.16 1.73
N GLY A 284 -20.87 18.18 2.45
CA GLY A 284 -21.00 19.59 2.03
C GLY A 284 -19.93 19.99 1.03
N HIS A 285 -20.33 20.74 0.00
CA HIS A 285 -19.38 21.31 -0.96
C HIS A 285 -18.64 22.50 -0.32
N LEU A 286 -17.32 22.41 -0.27
CA LEU A 286 -16.45 23.50 0.17
C LEU A 286 -16.08 24.43 -0.98
N TRP A 287 -15.96 23.86 -2.17
CA TRP A 287 -15.67 24.59 -3.41
C TRP A 287 -16.21 23.82 -4.59
N ALA A 288 -16.67 24.53 -5.60
CA ALA A 288 -17.02 24.01 -6.92
C ALA A 288 -16.77 25.10 -7.97
N ASP A 289 -16.09 24.74 -9.05
CA ASP A 289 -15.83 25.66 -10.15
C ASP A 289 -15.79 24.95 -11.50
N ARG A 290 -15.83 25.74 -12.56
CA ARG A 290 -15.84 25.29 -13.95
C ARG A 290 -14.89 26.12 -14.79
N PHE A 291 -13.91 25.48 -15.35
CA PHE A 291 -12.92 26.02 -16.25
C PHE A 291 -13.32 25.68 -17.69
N ASP A 292 -13.57 26.67 -18.51
CA ASP A 292 -13.91 26.54 -19.97
C ASP A 292 -12.92 27.37 -20.77
N ARG A 293 -11.86 26.72 -21.26
CA ARG A 293 -10.71 27.40 -21.91
C ARG A 293 -10.21 26.63 -23.12
N ASP A 294 -9.22 27.19 -23.78
CA ASP A 294 -8.52 26.49 -24.86
C ASP A 294 -7.69 25.33 -24.29
N LEU A 295 -7.51 24.27 -25.07
CA LEU A 295 -6.78 23.07 -24.64
C LEU A 295 -5.31 23.40 -24.28
N THR A 296 -4.74 24.44 -24.87
CA THR A 296 -3.40 24.96 -24.55
C THR A 296 -3.27 25.42 -23.10
N ASP A 297 -4.37 25.76 -22.44
CA ASP A 297 -4.40 26.26 -21.07
C ASP A 297 -4.57 25.13 -20.03
N ILE A 298 -4.50 23.86 -20.46
CA ILE A 298 -4.78 22.71 -19.57
C ILE A 298 -3.88 22.69 -18.33
N PHE A 299 -2.61 23.02 -18.48
CA PHE A 299 -1.67 23.06 -17.35
C PHE A 299 -2.01 24.19 -16.37
N ALA A 300 -2.41 25.37 -16.91
CA ALA A 300 -2.86 26.47 -16.07
C ALA A 300 -4.14 26.11 -15.29
N ILE A 301 -5.03 25.29 -15.87
CA ILE A 301 -6.22 24.79 -15.17
C ILE A 301 -5.82 23.83 -14.04
N GLN A 302 -4.89 22.91 -14.29
CA GLN A 302 -4.39 21.98 -13.27
C GLN A 302 -3.75 22.73 -12.09
N ASP A 303 -2.88 23.70 -12.39
CA ASP A 303 -2.24 24.54 -11.37
C ASP A 303 -3.28 25.33 -10.56
N GLU A 304 -4.29 25.91 -11.22
CA GLU A 304 -5.34 26.69 -10.58
C GLU A 304 -6.19 25.81 -9.65
N ILE A 305 -6.55 24.59 -10.08
CA ILE A 305 -7.25 23.61 -9.22
C ILE A 305 -6.40 23.28 -8.01
N THR A 306 -5.13 22.90 -8.20
CA THR A 306 -4.21 22.54 -7.12
C THR A 306 -4.05 23.67 -6.12
N GLN A 307 -3.80 24.90 -6.58
CA GLN A 307 -3.65 26.07 -5.72
C GLN A 307 -4.94 26.36 -4.94
N THR A 308 -6.09 26.29 -5.61
CA THR A 308 -7.39 26.52 -4.97
C THR A 308 -7.66 25.49 -3.87
N ILE A 309 -7.36 24.20 -4.10
CA ILE A 309 -7.51 23.16 -3.08
C ILE A 309 -6.64 23.49 -1.86
N VAL A 310 -5.37 23.82 -2.07
CA VAL A 310 -4.45 24.19 -0.98
C VAL A 310 -4.96 25.41 -0.20
N GLU A 311 -5.51 26.42 -0.88
CA GLU A 311 -6.11 27.60 -0.25
C GLU A 311 -7.38 27.26 0.55
N GLN A 312 -8.28 26.47 -0.01
CA GLN A 312 -9.52 26.02 0.66
C GLN A 312 -9.22 25.21 1.92
N LEU A 313 -8.17 24.39 1.88
CA LEU A 313 -7.70 23.60 3.02
C LEU A 313 -6.84 24.42 4.00
N LYS A 314 -6.61 25.72 3.71
CA LYS A 314 -5.82 26.66 4.54
C LYS A 314 -4.39 26.19 4.80
N ILE A 315 -3.79 25.46 3.84
CA ILE A 315 -2.44 24.95 3.93
C ILE A 315 -1.45 26.04 3.48
N LYS A 316 -0.41 26.26 4.27
CA LYS A 316 0.65 27.21 3.92
C LYS A 316 1.74 26.49 3.12
N LEU A 317 1.84 26.78 1.82
CA LEU A 317 2.89 26.26 0.96
C LEU A 317 4.27 26.82 1.32
N LEU A 318 5.27 25.95 1.37
CA LEU A 318 6.67 26.33 1.43
C LEU A 318 7.13 26.90 0.07
N PRO A 319 8.13 27.80 0.02
CA PRO A 319 8.63 28.32 -1.26
C PRO A 319 9.08 27.24 -2.26
N LYS A 320 9.68 26.16 -1.75
CA LYS A 320 10.10 25.01 -2.57
C LYS A 320 8.91 24.23 -3.16
N GLU A 321 7.83 24.08 -2.38
CA GLU A 321 6.60 23.40 -2.81
C GLU A 321 5.87 24.20 -3.89
N LYS A 322 5.74 25.50 -3.66
CA LYS A 322 5.15 26.41 -4.65
C LYS A 322 5.90 26.35 -5.98
N LYS A 323 7.24 26.30 -5.93
CA LYS A 323 8.06 26.15 -7.15
C LYS A 323 7.87 24.78 -7.79
N ALA A 324 7.77 23.71 -7.00
CA ALA A 324 7.62 22.35 -7.49
C ALA A 324 6.23 22.11 -8.14
N ILE A 325 5.16 22.69 -7.58
CA ILE A 325 3.80 22.64 -8.16
C ILE A 325 3.78 23.40 -9.49
N ALA A 326 4.35 24.59 -9.54
CA ALA A 326 4.38 25.42 -10.76
C ALA A 326 5.32 24.88 -11.86
N GLN A 327 6.00 23.76 -11.65
CA GLN A 327 6.88 23.16 -12.64
C GLN A 327 6.06 22.28 -13.61
N VAL A 328 5.72 22.86 -14.76
CA VAL A 328 4.98 22.16 -15.83
C VAL A 328 5.91 21.13 -16.50
N PRO A 329 5.52 19.85 -16.58
CA PRO A 329 6.36 18.78 -17.15
C PRO A 329 6.68 18.98 -18.63
N THR A 330 5.80 19.63 -19.37
CA THR A 330 5.96 20.07 -20.77
C THR A 330 5.01 21.24 -21.04
N ALA A 331 5.42 22.19 -21.86
CA ALA A 331 4.54 23.26 -22.36
C ALA A 331 3.78 22.85 -23.63
N ASN A 332 4.08 21.69 -24.19
CA ASN A 332 3.50 21.21 -25.44
C ASN A 332 2.35 20.24 -25.21
N VAL A 333 1.11 20.68 -25.46
CA VAL A 333 -0.11 19.90 -25.24
C VAL A 333 -0.18 18.65 -26.13
N GLU A 334 0.39 18.71 -27.35
CA GLU A 334 0.44 17.53 -28.21
C GLU A 334 1.37 16.47 -27.64
N ALA A 335 2.57 16.85 -27.19
CA ALA A 335 3.50 15.96 -26.50
C ALA A 335 2.85 15.36 -25.24
N TYR A 336 2.17 16.17 -24.43
CA TYR A 336 1.40 15.73 -23.28
C TYR A 336 0.32 14.71 -23.65
N THR A 337 -0.45 14.97 -24.71
CA THR A 337 -1.50 14.07 -25.19
C THR A 337 -0.93 12.69 -25.59
N TYR A 338 0.21 12.66 -26.30
CA TYR A 338 0.89 11.40 -26.62
C TYR A 338 1.42 10.70 -25.38
N PHE A 339 1.98 11.44 -24.43
CA PHE A 339 2.43 10.87 -23.17
C PHE A 339 1.29 10.20 -22.39
N LEU A 340 0.12 10.83 -22.27
CA LEU A 340 -1.06 10.26 -21.62
C LEU A 340 -1.56 8.98 -22.32
N LYS A 341 -1.57 8.95 -23.65
CA LYS A 341 -1.87 7.73 -24.43
C LYS A 341 -0.86 6.62 -24.12
N GLY A 342 0.42 6.97 -24.07
CA GLY A 342 1.48 6.04 -23.71
C GLY A 342 1.25 5.41 -22.33
N ARG A 343 0.90 6.21 -21.34
CA ARG A 343 0.57 5.74 -19.98
C ARG A 343 -0.64 4.83 -19.96
N HIS A 344 -1.71 5.18 -20.66
CA HIS A 344 -2.90 4.35 -20.75
C HIS A 344 -2.59 2.94 -21.30
N PHE A 345 -1.79 2.84 -22.34
CA PHE A 345 -1.35 1.55 -22.88
C PHE A 345 -0.38 0.82 -21.94
N PHE A 346 0.49 1.54 -21.25
CA PHE A 346 1.49 0.98 -20.36
C PHE A 346 0.88 0.23 -19.16
N TYR A 347 -0.20 0.72 -18.56
CA TYR A 347 -0.84 0.07 -17.42
C TYR A 347 -1.47 -1.28 -17.75
N ASN A 348 -1.89 -1.50 -19.00
CA ASN A 348 -2.42 -2.79 -19.43
C ASN A 348 -1.34 -3.84 -19.79
N SER A 349 -0.08 -3.41 -19.94
CA SER A 349 1.17 -4.20 -19.94
C SER A 349 1.21 -5.50 -20.75
N THR A 350 0.39 -5.70 -21.80
CA THR A 350 0.60 -6.79 -22.76
C THR A 350 1.72 -6.42 -23.75
N ARG A 351 2.32 -7.40 -24.41
CA ARG A 351 3.41 -7.16 -25.39
C ARG A 351 3.05 -6.11 -26.43
N VAL A 352 1.85 -6.21 -26.99
CA VAL A 352 1.34 -5.26 -28.02
C VAL A 352 1.16 -3.87 -27.44
N LEU A 353 0.57 -3.78 -26.24
CA LEU A 353 0.29 -2.50 -25.58
C LEU A 353 1.57 -1.82 -25.09
N LEU A 354 2.59 -2.57 -24.65
CA LEU A 354 3.91 -2.01 -24.32
C LEU A 354 4.60 -1.40 -25.54
N ARG A 355 4.50 -2.04 -26.71
CA ARG A 355 5.01 -1.48 -27.98
C ARG A 355 4.27 -0.20 -28.37
N LEU A 356 2.94 -0.16 -28.24
CA LEU A 356 2.15 1.04 -28.49
C LEU A 356 2.48 2.15 -27.50
N ALA A 357 2.60 1.83 -26.21
CA ALA A 357 3.03 2.78 -25.19
C ALA A 357 4.39 3.41 -25.54
N ARG A 358 5.35 2.57 -25.87
CA ARG A 358 6.69 3.01 -26.29
C ARG A 358 6.66 3.94 -27.49
N GLN A 359 5.83 3.65 -28.50
CA GLN A 359 5.67 4.52 -29.67
C GLN A 359 5.04 5.88 -29.30
N MET A 360 4.07 5.89 -28.39
CA MET A 360 3.45 7.13 -27.91
C MET A 360 4.45 7.98 -27.12
N PHE A 361 5.21 7.38 -26.24
CA PHE A 361 6.27 8.09 -25.50
C PHE A 361 7.37 8.61 -26.43
N ALA A 362 7.77 7.83 -27.44
CA ALA A 362 8.74 8.29 -28.44
C ALA A 362 8.22 9.49 -29.22
N LYS A 363 6.94 9.49 -29.60
CA LYS A 363 6.32 10.62 -30.29
C LYS A 363 6.26 11.85 -29.38
N ALA A 364 5.95 11.70 -28.10
CA ALA A 364 6.00 12.79 -27.13
C ALA A 364 7.41 13.39 -27.01
N ALA A 365 8.46 12.55 -26.93
CA ALA A 365 9.85 13.00 -26.89
C ALA A 365 10.36 13.64 -28.19
N GLU A 366 9.82 13.22 -29.34
CA GLU A 366 10.09 13.84 -30.66
C GLU A 366 9.51 15.26 -30.72
N ILE A 367 8.27 15.44 -30.24
CA ILE A 367 7.56 16.74 -30.25
C ILE A 367 8.18 17.69 -29.21
N ASP A 368 8.50 17.19 -28.01
CA ASP A 368 9.19 17.96 -26.97
C ASP A 368 10.44 17.22 -26.45
N PRO A 369 11.63 17.54 -26.99
CA PRO A 369 12.89 16.92 -26.58
C PRO A 369 13.32 17.21 -25.12
N LEU A 370 12.61 18.10 -24.42
CA LEU A 370 12.86 18.40 -22.99
C LEU A 370 11.88 17.67 -22.07
N TYR A 371 10.97 16.86 -22.60
CA TYR A 371 9.98 16.15 -21.82
C TYR A 371 10.57 14.91 -21.13
N ALA A 372 11.10 15.07 -19.93
CA ALA A 372 11.80 14.04 -19.16
C ALA A 372 10.98 12.75 -18.98
N ARG A 373 9.68 12.88 -18.62
CA ARG A 373 8.77 11.74 -18.41
C ARG A 373 8.57 10.88 -19.67
N ALA A 374 8.65 11.47 -20.85
CA ALA A 374 8.54 10.72 -22.11
C ALA A 374 9.74 9.79 -22.30
N TYR A 375 10.95 10.26 -22.01
CA TYR A 375 12.16 9.42 -22.05
C TYR A 375 12.14 8.32 -20.99
N ALA A 376 11.68 8.61 -19.78
CA ALA A 376 11.51 7.59 -18.73
C ALA A 376 10.50 6.51 -19.15
N GLY A 377 9.37 6.93 -19.74
CA GLY A 377 8.35 6.02 -20.29
C GLY A 377 8.88 5.15 -21.43
N MET A 378 9.70 5.70 -22.34
CA MET A 378 10.38 4.89 -23.37
C MET A 378 11.29 3.84 -22.74
N ALA A 379 12.17 4.25 -21.83
CA ALA A 379 13.15 3.38 -21.22
C ALA A 379 12.50 2.23 -20.45
N ILE A 380 11.44 2.48 -19.69
CA ILE A 380 10.76 1.42 -18.92
C ILE A 380 9.98 0.46 -19.84
N CYS A 381 9.41 0.94 -20.95
CA CYS A 381 8.78 0.07 -21.94
C CYS A 381 9.81 -0.84 -22.61
N ASP A 382 10.92 -0.27 -23.07
CA ASP A 382 12.00 -1.01 -23.72
C ASP A 382 12.60 -2.06 -22.76
N ALA A 383 12.81 -1.71 -21.47
CA ALA A 383 13.28 -2.63 -20.44
C ALA A 383 12.30 -3.80 -20.19
N ARG A 384 10.99 -3.52 -20.15
CA ARG A 384 9.98 -4.60 -19.99
C ARG A 384 9.88 -5.49 -21.22
N LEU A 385 9.97 -4.94 -22.43
CA LEU A 385 9.93 -5.69 -23.69
C LEU A 385 11.14 -6.62 -23.81
N GLU A 386 12.32 -6.18 -23.43
CA GLU A 386 13.52 -7.00 -23.35
C GLU A 386 13.37 -8.12 -22.30
N ASN A 387 13.03 -7.75 -21.07
CA ASN A 387 13.04 -8.66 -19.93
C ASN A 387 11.96 -9.73 -19.99
N TRP A 388 10.78 -9.38 -20.49
CA TRP A 388 9.64 -10.30 -20.45
C TRP A 388 9.44 -11.04 -21.78
N TYR A 389 9.82 -10.40 -22.90
CA TYR A 389 9.47 -10.89 -24.23
C TYR A 389 10.69 -11.10 -25.16
N ARG A 390 11.90 -10.98 -24.63
CA ARG A 390 13.16 -11.15 -25.37
C ARG A 390 13.18 -10.36 -26.69
N GLU A 391 12.63 -9.15 -26.69
CA GLU A 391 12.79 -8.28 -27.83
C GLU A 391 14.24 -7.83 -27.95
N ALA A 392 14.77 -7.84 -29.15
CA ALA A 392 16.15 -7.42 -29.42
C ALA A 392 16.28 -5.89 -29.25
N ILE A 393 16.30 -5.43 -28.01
CA ILE A 393 16.46 -4.04 -27.63
C ILE A 393 17.85 -3.93 -26.97
N ASP A 394 18.65 -3.01 -27.49
CA ASP A 394 19.97 -2.75 -26.95
C ASP A 394 19.87 -2.04 -25.60
N SER A 395 20.41 -2.68 -24.54
CA SER A 395 20.44 -2.10 -23.18
C SER A 395 21.13 -0.74 -23.12
N ASP A 396 22.06 -0.43 -24.04
CA ASP A 396 22.68 0.90 -24.14
C ASP A 396 21.66 1.97 -24.56
N ASN A 397 20.69 1.64 -25.41
CA ASN A 397 19.61 2.55 -25.79
C ASN A 397 18.65 2.80 -24.61
N ILE A 398 18.35 1.77 -23.81
CA ILE A 398 17.56 1.89 -22.58
C ILE A 398 18.25 2.82 -21.59
N LEU A 399 19.56 2.59 -21.34
CA LEU A 399 20.38 3.43 -20.47
C LEU A 399 20.47 4.87 -20.97
N ALA A 400 20.65 5.08 -22.28
CA ALA A 400 20.69 6.42 -22.87
C ALA A 400 19.39 7.18 -22.63
N ALA A 401 18.23 6.54 -22.84
CA ALA A 401 16.93 7.14 -22.59
C ALA A 401 16.71 7.44 -21.10
N ALA A 402 17.03 6.50 -20.20
CA ALA A 402 16.92 6.69 -18.74
C ALA A 402 17.84 7.83 -18.27
N ASN A 403 19.09 7.86 -18.71
CA ASN A 403 20.05 8.91 -18.35
C ASN A 403 19.62 10.28 -18.91
N LYS A 404 19.03 10.31 -20.10
CA LYS A 404 18.45 11.54 -20.66
C LYS A 404 17.32 12.04 -19.77
N ALA A 405 16.41 11.17 -19.34
CA ALA A 405 15.32 11.53 -18.42
C ALA A 405 15.88 12.09 -17.09
N ILE A 406 16.86 11.41 -16.47
CA ILE A 406 17.52 11.86 -15.24
C ILE A 406 18.23 13.20 -15.41
N SER A 407 18.85 13.45 -16.57
CA SER A 407 19.53 14.73 -16.84
C SER A 407 18.56 15.89 -16.96
N LEU A 408 17.32 15.64 -17.41
CA LEU A 408 16.27 16.63 -17.55
C LEU A 408 15.51 16.84 -16.23
N ASP A 409 15.24 15.75 -15.49
CA ASP A 409 14.61 15.78 -14.18
C ASP A 409 15.17 14.67 -13.27
N PRO A 410 16.13 15.00 -12.39
CA PRO A 410 16.73 14.03 -11.46
C PRO A 410 15.77 13.51 -10.37
N SER A 411 14.58 14.06 -10.24
CA SER A 411 13.57 13.67 -9.24
C SER A 411 12.58 12.62 -9.75
N LEU A 412 12.69 12.17 -11.00
CA LEU A 412 11.82 11.15 -11.57
C LEU A 412 12.23 9.75 -11.09
N ALA A 413 11.44 9.16 -10.20
CA ALA A 413 11.66 7.80 -9.71
C ALA A 413 11.68 6.77 -10.85
N GLU A 414 10.76 6.89 -11.82
CA GLU A 414 10.63 6.00 -12.97
C GLU A 414 11.90 5.98 -13.85
N ALA A 415 12.60 7.09 -13.97
CA ALA A 415 13.86 7.17 -14.73
C ALA A 415 14.97 6.39 -14.03
N HIS A 416 15.05 6.48 -12.70
CA HIS A 416 16.00 5.70 -11.90
C HIS A 416 15.64 4.21 -11.90
N VAL A 417 14.35 3.83 -11.88
CA VAL A 417 13.89 2.44 -12.05
C VAL A 417 14.35 1.89 -13.40
N ALA A 418 14.07 2.60 -14.49
CA ALA A 418 14.46 2.16 -15.84
C ALA A 418 15.98 1.98 -15.95
N ARG A 419 16.76 2.90 -15.36
CA ARG A 419 18.23 2.79 -15.29
C ARG A 419 18.67 1.55 -14.50
N GLY A 420 18.04 1.29 -13.35
CA GLY A 420 18.33 0.11 -12.51
C GLY A 420 18.05 -1.20 -13.25
N VAL A 421 16.93 -1.29 -13.96
CA VAL A 421 16.59 -2.48 -14.77
C VAL A 421 17.61 -2.68 -15.89
N ALA A 422 17.95 -1.64 -16.66
CA ALA A 422 18.92 -1.74 -17.76
C ALA A 422 20.31 -2.15 -17.28
N LEU A 423 20.81 -1.58 -16.18
CA LEU A 423 22.07 -1.97 -15.55
C LEU A 423 22.04 -3.44 -15.06
N GLY A 424 20.91 -3.85 -14.47
CA GLY A 424 20.69 -5.23 -14.04
C GLY A 424 20.78 -6.22 -15.20
N ASN A 425 20.21 -5.88 -16.37
CA ASN A 425 20.28 -6.70 -17.59
C ASN A 425 21.74 -6.86 -18.08
N ARG A 426 22.54 -5.83 -17.93
CA ARG A 426 23.98 -5.86 -18.27
C ARG A 426 24.82 -6.60 -17.24
N GLY A 427 24.25 -7.00 -16.11
CA GLY A 427 24.97 -7.64 -15.00
C GLY A 427 25.73 -6.65 -14.10
N GLU A 428 25.53 -5.35 -14.26
CA GLU A 428 26.09 -4.26 -13.43
C GLU A 428 25.27 -4.12 -12.14
N VAL A 429 25.38 -5.13 -11.25
CA VAL A 429 24.45 -5.33 -10.11
C VAL A 429 24.54 -4.20 -9.09
N GLU A 430 25.75 -3.72 -8.75
CA GLU A 430 25.95 -2.68 -7.74
C GLU A 430 25.38 -1.33 -8.20
N GLU A 431 25.60 -0.97 -9.47
CA GLU A 431 25.05 0.23 -10.07
C GLU A 431 23.52 0.17 -10.23
N ALA A 432 23.00 -1.04 -10.49
CA ALA A 432 21.56 -1.28 -10.52
C ALA A 432 20.94 -1.06 -9.14
N LEU A 433 21.52 -1.65 -8.07
CA LEU A 433 21.09 -1.45 -6.69
C LEU A 433 21.08 0.05 -6.32
N ALA A 434 22.16 0.76 -6.58
CA ALA A 434 22.26 2.20 -6.32
C ALA A 434 21.19 3.01 -7.08
N SER A 435 20.81 2.56 -8.29
CA SER A 435 19.74 3.21 -9.07
C SER A 435 18.36 2.97 -8.46
N PHE A 436 18.04 1.75 -7.99
CA PHE A 436 16.79 1.45 -7.29
C PHE A 436 16.69 2.18 -5.95
N GLU A 437 17.78 2.21 -5.15
CA GLU A 437 17.83 2.99 -3.91
C GLU A 437 17.59 4.48 -4.16
N ARG A 438 18.17 5.00 -5.26
CA ARG A 438 17.91 6.39 -5.66
C ARG A 438 16.46 6.60 -6.06
N ALA A 439 15.83 5.67 -6.79
CA ALA A 439 14.41 5.73 -7.12
C ALA A 439 13.55 5.83 -5.86
N LEU A 440 13.84 5.02 -4.84
CA LEU A 440 13.14 5.06 -3.54
C LEU A 440 13.43 6.32 -2.72
N THR A 441 14.63 6.91 -2.87
CA THR A 441 14.96 8.16 -2.19
C THR A 441 14.16 9.35 -2.73
N VAL A 442 13.93 9.40 -4.05
CA VAL A 442 13.19 10.49 -4.70
C VAL A 442 11.67 10.25 -4.76
N GLY A 443 11.24 8.99 -4.64
CA GLY A 443 9.84 8.58 -4.62
C GLY A 443 9.62 7.41 -3.64
N SER A 444 9.68 7.68 -2.33
CA SER A 444 9.52 6.65 -1.28
C SER A 444 8.20 5.89 -1.37
N ASP A 445 7.14 6.56 -1.81
CA ASP A 445 5.79 6.02 -1.96
C ASP A 445 5.45 5.68 -3.42
N SER A 446 6.46 5.49 -4.26
CA SER A 446 6.26 5.00 -5.62
C SER A 446 6.04 3.48 -5.61
N PHE A 447 4.80 3.07 -5.88
CA PHE A 447 4.43 1.65 -6.06
C PHE A 447 5.32 0.97 -7.10
N ASP A 448 5.49 1.60 -8.28
CA ASP A 448 6.30 1.04 -9.37
C ASP A 448 7.77 0.85 -8.98
N ALA A 449 8.34 1.78 -8.20
CA ALA A 449 9.72 1.67 -7.72
C ALA A 449 9.88 0.53 -6.72
N GLN A 450 8.96 0.40 -5.75
CA GLN A 450 8.95 -0.68 -4.77
C GLN A 450 8.82 -2.05 -5.46
N LEU A 451 7.85 -2.21 -6.36
CA LEU A 451 7.61 -3.45 -7.08
C LEU A 451 8.79 -3.83 -7.99
N ALA A 452 9.34 -2.87 -8.74
CA ALA A 452 10.47 -3.14 -9.64
C ALA A 452 11.73 -3.54 -8.86
N PHE A 453 12.01 -2.88 -7.74
CA PHE A 453 13.15 -3.23 -6.89
C PHE A 453 12.99 -4.61 -6.24
N ALA A 454 11.79 -4.93 -5.72
CA ALA A 454 11.49 -6.25 -5.17
C ALA A 454 11.74 -7.36 -6.21
N ARG A 455 11.24 -7.21 -7.43
CA ARG A 455 11.46 -8.14 -8.53
C ARG A 455 12.96 -8.30 -8.86
N PHE A 456 13.68 -7.20 -8.94
CA PHE A 456 15.12 -7.24 -9.18
C PHE A 456 15.86 -8.04 -8.09
N LEU A 457 15.52 -7.84 -6.82
CA LEU A 457 16.12 -8.59 -5.70
C LEU A 457 15.85 -10.09 -5.81
N VAL A 458 14.63 -10.50 -6.19
CA VAL A 458 14.29 -11.92 -6.42
C VAL A 458 15.15 -12.51 -7.53
N THR A 459 15.32 -11.83 -8.66
CA THR A 459 16.17 -12.33 -9.77
C THR A 459 17.66 -12.44 -9.39
N ARG A 460 18.05 -11.92 -8.23
CA ARG A 460 19.43 -12.03 -7.65
C ARG A 460 19.47 -12.97 -6.44
N GLY A 461 18.40 -13.74 -6.19
CA GLY A 461 18.30 -14.65 -5.06
C GLY A 461 18.26 -13.97 -3.68
N LYS A 462 18.04 -12.65 -3.64
CA LYS A 462 17.96 -11.86 -2.39
C LYS A 462 16.52 -11.83 -1.86
N LEU A 463 15.95 -13.02 -1.60
CA LEU A 463 14.53 -13.19 -1.30
C LEU A 463 14.11 -12.41 -0.04
N GLU A 464 14.84 -12.55 1.07
CA GLU A 464 14.51 -11.87 2.33
C GLU A 464 14.52 -10.34 2.15
N GLN A 465 15.44 -9.81 1.33
CA GLN A 465 15.54 -8.38 1.06
C GLN A 465 14.37 -7.89 0.19
N SER A 466 13.75 -8.75 -0.62
CA SER A 466 12.61 -8.38 -1.46
C SER A 466 11.32 -8.21 -0.68
N VAL A 467 11.15 -8.92 0.44
CA VAL A 467 9.92 -8.95 1.25
C VAL A 467 9.44 -7.56 1.67
N PRO A 468 10.25 -6.67 2.29
CA PRO A 468 9.78 -5.34 2.70
C PRO A 468 9.30 -4.49 1.52
N HIS A 469 9.93 -4.63 0.34
CA HIS A 469 9.55 -3.88 -0.85
C HIS A 469 8.24 -4.38 -1.46
N PHE A 470 8.03 -5.70 -1.56
CA PHE A 470 6.72 -6.25 -1.95
C PHE A 470 5.63 -5.89 -0.94
N THR A 471 5.91 -5.99 0.36
CA THR A 471 4.95 -5.61 1.41
C THR A 471 4.55 -4.14 1.25
N ARG A 472 5.52 -3.26 1.04
CA ARG A 472 5.24 -1.84 0.80
C ARG A 472 4.44 -1.62 -0.49
N ALA A 473 4.71 -2.36 -1.56
CA ALA A 473 3.92 -2.31 -2.79
C ALA A 473 2.46 -2.73 -2.54
N VAL A 474 2.23 -3.81 -1.77
CA VAL A 474 0.87 -4.26 -1.38
C VAL A 474 0.10 -3.19 -0.60
N GLU A 475 0.78 -2.43 0.27
CA GLU A 475 0.20 -1.32 1.04
C GLU A 475 -0.11 -0.10 0.17
N LEU A 476 0.82 0.25 -0.74
CA LEU A 476 0.70 1.42 -1.61
C LEU A 476 -0.39 1.26 -2.68
N ASN A 477 -0.70 0.03 -3.08
CA ASN A 477 -1.74 -0.26 -4.05
C ASN A 477 -2.65 -1.41 -3.57
N PRO A 478 -3.74 -1.09 -2.85
CA PRO A 478 -4.69 -2.09 -2.35
C PRO A 478 -5.39 -2.92 -3.42
N ASP A 479 -5.42 -2.46 -4.68
CA ASP A 479 -6.02 -3.20 -5.81
C ASP A 479 -5.01 -4.02 -6.59
N ASP A 480 -3.74 -3.82 -6.35
CA ASP A 480 -2.72 -4.60 -7.01
C ASP A 480 -2.81 -6.07 -6.59
N TRP A 481 -3.11 -6.92 -7.55
CA TRP A 481 -3.16 -8.37 -7.39
C TRP A 481 -1.77 -9.00 -7.57
N GLN A 482 -0.85 -8.32 -8.27
CA GLN A 482 0.45 -8.87 -8.65
C GLN A 482 1.41 -8.97 -7.46
N SER A 483 1.58 -7.88 -6.69
CA SER A 483 2.51 -7.87 -5.57
C SER A 483 2.20 -8.93 -4.51
N PRO A 484 0.94 -9.12 -4.05
CA PRO A 484 0.67 -10.17 -3.08
C PRO A 484 0.83 -11.58 -3.64
N LEU A 485 0.55 -11.83 -4.95
CA LEU A 485 0.80 -13.13 -5.55
C LEU A 485 2.30 -13.42 -5.73
N LEU A 486 3.12 -12.43 -6.06
CA LEU A 486 4.57 -12.58 -6.10
C LEU A 486 5.18 -12.76 -4.70
N LEU A 487 4.64 -12.07 -3.70
CA LEU A 487 5.06 -12.22 -2.32
C LEU A 487 4.71 -13.60 -1.75
N ASP A 488 3.59 -14.18 -2.18
CA ASP A 488 3.23 -15.58 -1.93
C ASP A 488 4.37 -16.52 -2.40
N SER A 489 4.79 -16.43 -3.65
CA SER A 489 5.89 -17.26 -4.18
C SER A 489 7.20 -17.03 -3.42
N VAL A 490 7.51 -15.78 -3.04
CA VAL A 490 8.71 -15.46 -2.24
C VAL A 490 8.65 -16.11 -0.86
N TYR A 491 7.52 -16.04 -0.16
CA TYR A 491 7.37 -16.67 1.15
C TYR A 491 7.43 -18.20 1.06
N MET A 492 6.89 -18.80 -0.03
CA MET A 492 7.05 -20.23 -0.27
C MET A 492 8.52 -20.61 -0.41
N ALA A 493 9.28 -19.87 -1.22
CA ALA A 493 10.71 -20.09 -1.38
C ALA A 493 11.52 -19.91 -0.09
N LEU A 494 11.03 -19.07 0.84
CA LEU A 494 11.62 -18.89 2.19
C LEU A 494 11.12 -19.94 3.20
N GLY A 495 10.25 -20.89 2.82
CA GLY A 495 9.67 -21.90 3.71
C GLY A 495 8.64 -21.35 4.71
N GLN A 496 8.07 -20.17 4.47
CA GLN A 496 7.11 -19.47 5.35
C GLN A 496 5.68 -19.66 4.81
N SER A 497 5.16 -20.87 4.88
CA SER A 497 3.89 -21.28 4.25
C SER A 497 2.66 -20.49 4.76
N GLU A 498 2.63 -20.11 6.06
CA GLU A 498 1.50 -19.36 6.62
C GLU A 498 1.39 -17.95 6.01
N GLU A 499 2.51 -17.24 5.88
CA GLU A 499 2.54 -15.93 5.23
C GLU A 499 2.26 -16.05 3.73
N ALA A 500 2.77 -17.09 3.06
CA ALA A 500 2.45 -17.40 1.68
C ALA A 500 0.93 -17.55 1.48
N ASP A 501 0.28 -18.38 2.28
CA ASP A 501 -1.18 -18.57 2.22
C ASP A 501 -1.95 -17.28 2.46
N ARG A 502 -1.51 -16.45 3.41
CA ARG A 502 -2.12 -15.16 3.71
C ARG A 502 -2.07 -14.24 2.50
N TYR A 503 -0.89 -14.03 1.92
CA TYR A 503 -0.72 -13.13 0.78
C TYR A 503 -1.32 -13.72 -0.50
N GLY A 504 -1.25 -15.04 -0.69
CA GLY A 504 -1.90 -15.72 -1.80
C GLY A 504 -3.41 -15.48 -1.81
N ARG A 505 -4.10 -15.62 -0.68
CA ARG A 505 -5.55 -15.32 -0.57
C ARG A 505 -5.88 -13.85 -0.83
N ILE A 506 -5.04 -12.91 -0.37
CA ILE A 506 -5.18 -11.49 -0.69
C ILE A 506 -5.06 -11.27 -2.20
N GLY A 507 -4.04 -11.85 -2.82
CA GLY A 507 -3.79 -11.75 -4.25
C GLY A 507 -4.93 -12.34 -5.10
N ILE A 508 -5.43 -13.53 -4.76
CA ILE A 508 -6.56 -14.16 -5.43
C ILE A 508 -7.82 -13.29 -5.36
N LYS A 509 -8.17 -12.77 -4.17
CA LYS A 509 -9.33 -11.88 -4.02
C LYS A 509 -9.22 -10.63 -4.92
N ARG A 510 -8.05 -10.02 -4.97
CA ARG A 510 -7.81 -8.85 -5.82
C ARG A 510 -7.82 -9.20 -7.31
N ALA A 511 -7.28 -10.36 -7.67
CA ALA A 511 -7.28 -10.87 -9.04
C ALA A 511 -8.71 -11.17 -9.53
N GLU A 512 -9.59 -11.72 -8.69
CA GLU A 512 -11.02 -11.92 -9.01
C GLU A 512 -11.71 -10.60 -9.36
N GLU A 513 -11.49 -9.57 -8.56
CA GLU A 513 -12.08 -8.25 -8.84
C GLU A 513 -11.51 -7.65 -10.13
N ALA A 514 -10.20 -7.79 -10.38
CA ALA A 514 -9.58 -7.36 -11.62
C ALA A 514 -10.17 -8.09 -12.84
N LEU A 515 -10.39 -9.41 -12.75
CA LEU A 515 -11.00 -10.22 -13.82
C LEU A 515 -12.49 -9.90 -14.03
N ARG A 516 -13.19 -9.47 -12.99
CA ARG A 516 -14.57 -9.01 -13.10
C ARG A 516 -14.68 -7.68 -13.85
N LEU A 517 -13.74 -6.76 -13.62
CA LEU A 517 -13.70 -5.44 -14.25
C LEU A 517 -13.12 -5.49 -15.66
N HIS A 518 -12.12 -6.33 -15.88
CA HIS A 518 -11.36 -6.46 -17.12
C HIS A 518 -11.29 -7.93 -17.57
N PRO A 519 -12.40 -8.49 -18.04
CA PRO A 519 -12.48 -9.91 -18.42
C PRO A 519 -11.56 -10.29 -19.58
N GLU A 520 -11.10 -9.31 -20.37
CA GLU A 520 -10.15 -9.48 -21.47
C GLU A 520 -8.68 -9.55 -21.04
N ASN A 521 -8.38 -9.24 -19.77
CA ASN A 521 -7.00 -9.27 -19.26
C ASN A 521 -6.64 -10.67 -18.74
N SER A 522 -5.69 -11.33 -19.39
CA SER A 522 -5.21 -12.67 -19.02
C SER A 522 -4.35 -12.67 -17.75
N ARG A 523 -3.72 -11.55 -17.41
CA ARG A 523 -2.64 -11.49 -16.41
C ARG A 523 -3.05 -11.88 -14.98
N PRO A 524 -4.18 -11.41 -14.42
CA PRO A 524 -4.61 -11.85 -13.10
C PRO A 524 -4.91 -13.35 -13.04
N ALA A 525 -5.49 -13.90 -14.13
CA ALA A 525 -5.81 -15.33 -14.20
C ALA A 525 -4.55 -16.20 -14.28
N GLN A 526 -3.58 -15.83 -15.12
CA GLN A 526 -2.37 -16.64 -15.31
C GLN A 526 -1.51 -16.73 -14.04
N LEU A 527 -1.33 -15.61 -13.30
CA LEU A 527 -0.53 -15.62 -12.09
C LEU A 527 -1.29 -16.26 -10.92
N GLY A 528 -2.59 -15.96 -10.79
CA GLY A 528 -3.41 -16.52 -9.73
C GLY A 528 -3.70 -18.02 -9.86
N ALA A 529 -3.62 -18.60 -11.05
CA ALA A 529 -3.85 -20.02 -11.26
C ALA A 529 -2.85 -20.91 -10.48
N ALA A 530 -1.56 -20.54 -10.45
CA ALA A 530 -0.54 -21.25 -9.68
C ALA A 530 -0.85 -21.20 -8.17
N THR A 531 -1.17 -20.03 -7.63
CA THR A 531 -1.58 -19.88 -6.23
C THR A 531 -2.84 -20.67 -5.90
N LEU A 532 -3.87 -20.66 -6.76
CA LEU A 532 -5.08 -21.46 -6.55
C LEU A 532 -4.76 -22.97 -6.52
N ALA A 533 -3.89 -23.45 -7.42
CA ALA A 533 -3.47 -24.86 -7.45
C ALA A 533 -2.72 -25.23 -6.16
N ARG A 534 -1.81 -24.39 -5.69
CA ARG A 534 -1.08 -24.56 -4.43
C ARG A 534 -2.01 -24.57 -3.21
N LEU A 535 -3.02 -23.72 -3.19
CA LEU A 535 -4.04 -23.69 -2.12
C LEU A 535 -5.04 -24.85 -2.20
N GLY A 536 -4.90 -25.77 -3.17
CA GLY A 536 -5.76 -26.96 -3.35
C GLY A 536 -7.07 -26.67 -4.09
N GLU A 537 -7.27 -25.48 -4.64
CA GLU A 537 -8.47 -25.08 -5.37
C GLU A 537 -8.39 -25.50 -6.86
N ARG A 538 -8.22 -26.82 -7.09
CA ARG A 538 -7.89 -27.42 -8.39
C ARG A 538 -8.80 -26.98 -9.54
N GLU A 539 -10.12 -26.99 -9.34
CA GLU A 539 -11.08 -26.68 -10.41
C GLU A 539 -10.96 -25.21 -10.84
N ARG A 540 -10.83 -24.31 -9.87
CA ARG A 540 -10.64 -22.87 -10.15
C ARG A 540 -9.29 -22.59 -10.80
N ALA A 541 -8.24 -23.29 -10.38
CA ALA A 541 -6.92 -23.18 -10.98
C ALA A 541 -6.94 -23.53 -12.47
N ILE A 542 -7.62 -24.61 -12.83
CA ILE A 542 -7.78 -25.05 -14.22
C ILE A 542 -8.61 -24.04 -15.03
N ASP A 543 -9.74 -23.57 -14.49
CA ASP A 543 -10.58 -22.58 -15.17
C ASP A 543 -9.80 -21.28 -15.48
N TRP A 544 -9.04 -20.77 -14.50
CA TRP A 544 -8.24 -19.58 -14.69
C TRP A 544 -7.09 -19.80 -15.68
N LEU A 545 -6.45 -20.95 -15.62
CA LEU A 545 -5.38 -21.31 -16.54
C LEU A 545 -5.90 -21.40 -18.00
N GLU A 546 -7.01 -22.11 -18.20
CA GLU A 546 -7.64 -22.26 -19.52
C GLU A 546 -8.08 -20.91 -20.10
N ARG A 547 -8.64 -20.07 -19.24
CA ARG A 547 -9.00 -18.68 -19.60
C ARG A 547 -7.78 -17.88 -20.05
N ALA A 548 -6.68 -17.91 -19.29
CA ALA A 548 -5.47 -17.18 -19.63
C ALA A 548 -4.87 -17.66 -20.96
N MET A 549 -4.79 -18.98 -21.16
CA MET A 549 -4.30 -19.60 -22.39
C MET A 549 -5.21 -19.34 -23.60
N PHE A 550 -6.51 -19.15 -23.38
CA PHE A 550 -7.46 -18.80 -24.44
C PHE A 550 -7.31 -17.33 -24.89
N ILE A 551 -7.09 -16.42 -23.92
CA ILE A 551 -6.96 -14.98 -24.22
C ILE A 551 -5.62 -14.70 -24.92
N ASP A 552 -4.50 -15.22 -24.38
CA ASP A 552 -3.15 -14.95 -24.86
C ASP A 552 -2.35 -16.26 -25.08
N PRO A 553 -2.70 -17.07 -26.09
CA PRO A 553 -2.12 -18.40 -26.28
C PRO A 553 -0.62 -18.41 -26.60
N ASP A 554 -0.09 -17.31 -27.12
CA ASP A 554 1.30 -17.16 -27.55
C ASP A 554 2.14 -16.27 -26.62
N ASP A 555 1.56 -15.79 -25.50
CA ASP A 555 2.31 -15.02 -24.53
C ASP A 555 3.24 -15.94 -23.72
N PRO A 556 4.57 -15.67 -23.70
CA PRO A 556 5.52 -16.49 -22.95
C PRO A 556 5.27 -16.46 -21.44
N ILE A 557 4.74 -15.36 -20.89
CA ILE A 557 4.45 -15.27 -19.46
C ILE A 557 3.26 -16.17 -19.10
N VAL A 558 2.25 -16.29 -19.99
CA VAL A 558 1.15 -17.27 -19.83
C VAL A 558 1.72 -18.69 -19.82
N SER A 559 2.66 -19.00 -20.71
CA SER A 559 3.28 -20.33 -20.78
C SER A 559 4.10 -20.63 -19.51
N TYR A 560 4.83 -19.66 -18.97
CA TYR A 560 5.57 -19.80 -17.71
C TYR A 560 4.63 -20.11 -16.53
N ASN A 561 3.64 -19.27 -16.30
CA ASN A 561 2.69 -19.46 -15.19
C ASN A 561 1.82 -20.71 -15.37
N ALA A 562 1.59 -21.13 -16.61
CA ALA A 562 0.95 -22.41 -16.89
C ALA A 562 1.81 -23.59 -16.41
N ALA A 563 3.13 -23.53 -16.63
CA ALA A 563 4.03 -24.57 -16.13
C ALA A 563 4.06 -24.62 -14.60
N CYS A 564 4.11 -23.45 -13.92
CA CYS A 564 3.97 -23.35 -12.46
C CYS A 564 2.68 -24.02 -11.98
N THR A 565 1.55 -23.66 -12.61
CA THR A 565 0.24 -24.24 -12.28
C THR A 565 0.23 -25.75 -12.45
N TYR A 566 0.76 -26.29 -13.56
CA TYR A 566 0.83 -27.73 -13.80
C TYR A 566 1.73 -28.45 -12.78
N CYS A 567 2.80 -27.83 -12.31
CA CYS A 567 3.63 -28.39 -11.23
C CYS A 567 2.82 -28.59 -9.94
N HIS A 568 2.06 -27.58 -9.51
CA HIS A 568 1.19 -27.68 -8.33
C HIS A 568 0.02 -28.67 -8.52
N LEU A 569 -0.44 -28.87 -9.75
CA LEU A 569 -1.47 -29.86 -10.07
C LEU A 569 -0.94 -31.30 -10.19
N GLY A 570 0.40 -31.51 -10.15
CA GLY A 570 1.05 -32.81 -10.36
C GLY A 570 1.06 -33.28 -11.81
N GLU A 571 0.81 -32.38 -12.78
CA GLU A 571 0.74 -32.68 -14.21
C GLU A 571 2.08 -32.38 -14.91
N TYR A 572 3.16 -33.03 -14.44
CA TYR A 572 4.54 -32.72 -14.81
C TYR A 572 4.85 -32.80 -16.30
N ASP A 573 4.24 -33.74 -17.05
CA ASP A 573 4.46 -33.82 -18.50
C ASP A 573 3.92 -32.59 -19.23
N LYS A 574 2.79 -32.04 -18.77
CA LYS A 574 2.27 -30.79 -19.31
C LYS A 574 3.14 -29.59 -18.89
N ALA A 575 3.68 -29.61 -17.68
CA ALA A 575 4.62 -28.57 -17.23
C ALA A 575 5.85 -28.52 -18.17
N PHE A 576 6.51 -29.64 -18.43
CA PHE A 576 7.65 -29.68 -19.33
C PHE A 576 7.32 -29.28 -20.78
N ALA A 577 6.19 -29.76 -21.32
CA ALA A 577 5.76 -29.35 -22.66
C ALA A 577 5.51 -27.82 -22.76
N THR A 578 5.00 -27.24 -21.70
CA THR A 578 4.75 -25.80 -21.64
C THR A 578 6.05 -25.00 -21.46
N LEU A 579 7.01 -25.51 -20.67
CA LEU A 579 8.33 -24.91 -20.53
C LEU A 579 9.12 -24.93 -21.84
N GLU A 580 9.04 -26.00 -22.63
CA GLU A 580 9.67 -26.05 -23.96
C GLU A 580 9.09 -24.98 -24.90
N LYS A 581 7.77 -24.77 -24.89
CA LYS A 581 7.13 -23.69 -25.65
C LYS A 581 7.59 -22.30 -25.14
N TRP A 582 7.66 -22.11 -23.83
CA TRP A 582 8.09 -20.86 -23.21
C TRP A 582 9.53 -20.49 -23.56
N SER A 583 10.47 -21.41 -23.46
CA SER A 583 11.90 -21.17 -23.64
C SER A 583 12.27 -20.57 -25.00
N ALA A 584 11.45 -20.81 -26.02
CA ALA A 584 11.66 -20.25 -27.35
C ALA A 584 11.51 -18.71 -27.42
N ASN A 585 10.78 -18.11 -26.47
CA ASN A 585 10.41 -16.69 -26.46
C ASN A 585 10.60 -16.00 -25.10
N SER A 586 11.31 -16.65 -24.15
CA SER A 586 11.50 -16.15 -22.79
C SER A 586 12.48 -14.99 -22.73
N GLY A 587 12.23 -14.02 -21.85
CA GLY A 587 13.14 -12.93 -21.56
C GLY A 587 14.10 -13.25 -20.40
N SER A 588 15.18 -12.50 -20.30
CA SER A 588 16.29 -12.74 -19.35
C SER A 588 15.87 -12.69 -17.87
N GLU A 589 14.93 -11.82 -17.51
CA GLU A 589 14.41 -11.73 -16.14
C GLU A 589 13.71 -13.02 -15.71
N MET A 590 12.85 -13.56 -16.57
CA MET A 590 12.09 -14.76 -16.27
C MET A 590 12.99 -16.01 -16.16
N GLU A 591 14.07 -16.06 -16.94
CA GLU A 591 15.06 -17.14 -16.84
C GLU A 591 15.82 -17.11 -15.51
N LEU A 592 16.18 -15.91 -15.01
CA LEU A 592 16.80 -15.74 -13.70
C LEU A 592 15.82 -16.02 -12.55
N TRP A 593 14.57 -15.61 -12.70
CA TRP A 593 13.52 -15.87 -11.71
C TRP A 593 13.33 -17.38 -11.51
N MET A 594 13.28 -18.15 -12.59
CA MET A 594 13.09 -19.60 -12.55
C MET A 594 14.14 -20.34 -11.72
N GLU A 595 15.36 -19.83 -11.62
CA GLU A 595 16.42 -20.46 -10.82
C GLU A 595 16.06 -20.55 -9.32
N SER A 596 15.28 -19.59 -8.80
CA SER A 596 14.84 -19.52 -7.40
C SER A 596 13.34 -19.71 -7.19
N ASP A 597 12.58 -20.00 -8.24
CA ASP A 597 11.13 -20.15 -8.17
C ASP A 597 10.73 -21.48 -7.54
N SER A 598 10.07 -21.42 -6.39
CA SER A 598 9.61 -22.59 -5.64
C SER A 598 8.48 -23.37 -6.34
N ASP A 599 7.80 -22.76 -7.32
CA ASP A 599 6.75 -23.43 -8.08
C ASP A 599 7.28 -24.67 -8.85
N PHE A 600 8.60 -24.70 -9.13
CA PHE A 600 9.26 -25.81 -9.81
C PHE A 600 9.91 -26.84 -8.88
N ASP A 601 9.81 -26.69 -7.55
CA ASP A 601 10.49 -27.60 -6.60
C ASP A 601 10.06 -29.06 -6.80
N ALA A 602 8.81 -29.31 -7.19
CA ALA A 602 8.29 -30.65 -7.46
C ALA A 602 8.95 -31.37 -8.65
N ILE A 603 9.61 -30.61 -9.54
CA ILE A 603 10.29 -31.16 -10.74
C ILE A 603 11.80 -30.91 -10.75
N ARG A 604 12.38 -30.28 -9.72
CA ARG A 604 13.82 -29.97 -9.65
C ARG A 604 14.71 -31.21 -9.72
N ASP A 605 14.28 -32.33 -9.15
CA ASP A 605 15.00 -33.60 -9.15
C ASP A 605 14.72 -34.45 -10.41
N ASP A 606 13.85 -34.00 -11.34
CA ASP A 606 13.62 -34.71 -12.62
C ASP A 606 14.77 -34.40 -13.60
N PRO A 607 15.41 -35.43 -14.19
CA PRO A 607 16.53 -35.21 -15.13
C PRO A 607 16.18 -34.34 -16.36
N ARG A 608 14.90 -34.22 -16.68
CA ARG A 608 14.41 -33.32 -17.73
C ARG A 608 14.60 -31.88 -17.37
N PHE A 609 14.44 -31.53 -16.05
CA PHE A 609 14.64 -30.17 -15.58
C PHE A 609 16.09 -29.71 -15.66
N ASP A 610 17.04 -30.59 -15.27
CA ASP A 610 18.48 -30.31 -15.43
C ASP A 610 18.86 -30.08 -16.89
N THR A 611 18.33 -30.92 -17.78
CA THR A 611 18.55 -30.80 -19.22
C THR A 611 17.99 -29.48 -19.76
N PHE A 612 16.80 -29.09 -19.30
CA PHE A 612 16.12 -27.87 -19.68
C PHE A 612 16.90 -26.62 -19.19
N MET A 613 17.30 -26.60 -17.92
CA MET A 613 18.08 -25.49 -17.34
C MET A 613 19.46 -25.33 -17.99
N ALA A 614 20.09 -26.46 -18.36
CA ALA A 614 21.37 -26.41 -19.10
C ALA A 614 21.21 -25.75 -20.48
N LYS A 615 20.13 -26.05 -21.21
CA LYS A 615 19.82 -25.40 -22.49
C LYS A 615 19.56 -23.88 -22.32
N LEU A 616 18.81 -23.49 -21.30
CA LEU A 616 18.54 -22.07 -21.01
C LEU A 616 19.83 -21.29 -20.71
N ARG A 617 20.70 -21.84 -19.84
CA ARG A 617 21.99 -21.22 -19.50
C ARG A 617 22.90 -21.09 -20.72
N GLN A 618 22.91 -22.11 -21.59
CA GLN A 618 23.67 -22.05 -22.84
C GLN A 618 23.13 -20.98 -23.80
N ALA A 619 21.81 -20.88 -23.95
CA ALA A 619 21.18 -19.85 -24.79
C ALA A 619 21.48 -18.44 -24.29
N ARG A 620 21.48 -18.24 -22.96
CA ARG A 620 21.83 -16.96 -22.32
C ARG A 620 23.30 -16.59 -22.52
N ALA A 621 24.21 -17.54 -22.47
CA ALA A 621 25.65 -17.30 -22.66
C ALA A 621 26.04 -16.96 -24.12
N THR A 622 25.16 -17.27 -25.08
CA THR A 622 25.37 -17.03 -26.51
C THR A 622 24.61 -15.79 -27.04
N ALA A 623 23.70 -15.24 -26.27
CA ALA A 623 22.95 -14.02 -26.57
C ALA A 623 23.68 -12.78 -26.04
#